data_5d53b6f2b24cdef9a3ec6faec0627306
#
_entry.id   5d53b6f2b24cdef9a3ec6faec0627306
#
_cell.length_a   1.000
_cell.length_b   1.000
_cell.length_c   1.000
_cell.angle_alpha   90.00
_cell.angle_beta   90.00
_cell.angle_gamma   90.00
#
_symmetry.space_group_name_H-M   'P 1'
#
loop_
_entity.id
_entity.type
_entity.pdbx_description
1 polymer ?
#
loop_
_entity_poly.entity_id
_entity_poly.type
_entity_poly.pdbx_seq_one_letter_code
_entity_poly.pdbx_strand_id
1 'polypeptide(L)'
;MKRNLLHIWLIFAALLFTTAAPQCAVAQKGKKKPFTVVIDPGHGGVDPGALGRRAKEKVVNMNVSKALAEMIKEEFPEIKVIFTRTTDVKIPLARRAAIANDAKADLFISIHSNAAKSRKAHGCETFTLGAGSSAEAKVAAMYENEVILLEDNFEETYKGFDPRSSESYIIFELIRNHDMEKSIALAEAVQKGMVKSTKLYNRGVSSAGFLVLHKTVMPSILVEVGFISNPTEEKYIASKKGQRELARGIFNGFANYYRNYKKSISGLADTTAPVAKPESKPAAQPAASDDGSTSSSTAKKGTPIFKVQILTAGSKLKAGDKRLKGVKASYYKENGMYKYTYGESSDYDAIAKKRKEISAKFKEAFIVAFIDGKKVNTKEAIEIYRKGK
;
A
#
# COMPACT_ATOMS: atom_id res chain seq x y z
N MET A 1 -70.59 6.74 51.05
CA MET A 1 -69.48 5.91 50.44
C MET A 1 -68.96 6.33 49.08
N LYS A 2 -69.42 7.37 48.43
CA LYS A 2 -68.94 7.79 47.07
C LYS A 2 -67.86 8.90 47.08
N ARG A 3 -67.58 9.54 48.18
CA ARG A 3 -66.59 10.65 48.26
C ARG A 3 -65.14 10.23 48.49
N ASN A 4 -64.88 9.05 48.99
CA ASN A 4 -63.50 8.61 49.30
C ASN A 4 -62.81 7.85 48.12
N LEU A 5 -63.58 7.45 47.11
CA LEU A 5 -62.99 6.83 45.92
C LEU A 5 -62.32 7.84 44.99
N LEU A 6 -62.81 9.08 44.98
CA LEU A 6 -62.25 10.13 44.09
C LEU A 6 -60.86 10.60 44.53
N HIS A 7 -60.58 10.55 45.83
CA HIS A 7 -59.26 10.96 46.37
C HIS A 7 -58.18 9.88 46.18
N ILE A 8 -58.56 8.59 46.11
CA ILE A 8 -57.62 7.48 45.86
C ILE A 8 -57.18 7.50 44.40
N TRP A 9 -58.04 7.87 43.46
CA TRP A 9 -57.66 8.00 42.03
C TRP A 9 -56.74 9.19 41.74
N LEU A 10 -56.88 10.29 42.47
CA LEU A 10 -55.97 11.47 42.33
C LEU A 10 -54.60 11.21 42.90
N ILE A 11 -54.45 10.39 43.95
CA ILE A 11 -53.14 9.99 44.51
C ILE A 11 -52.43 8.99 43.58
N PHE A 12 -53.14 8.08 42.93
CA PHE A 12 -52.57 7.15 41.95
C PHE A 12 -52.15 7.84 40.66
N ALA A 13 -52.85 8.89 40.23
CA ALA A 13 -52.46 9.68 39.05
C ALA A 13 -51.22 10.57 39.30
N ALA A 14 -50.99 11.02 40.54
CA ALA A 14 -49.80 11.82 40.92
C ALA A 14 -48.54 10.97 41.09
N LEU A 15 -48.65 9.63 41.37
CA LEU A 15 -47.48 8.73 41.51
C LEU A 15 -46.98 8.16 40.17
N LEU A 16 -47.73 8.31 39.09
CA LEU A 16 -47.32 7.87 37.75
C LEU A 16 -46.54 8.90 36.92
N PHE A 17 -46.34 10.09 37.45
CA PHE A 17 -45.66 11.20 36.71
C PHE A 17 -44.21 11.50 37.14
N THR A 18 -43.61 10.69 38.03
CA THR A 18 -42.30 11.02 38.62
C THR A 18 -41.14 10.08 38.27
N THR A 19 -41.21 9.31 37.18
CA THR A 19 -40.05 8.50 36.78
C THR A 19 -39.67 8.61 35.31
N ALA A 20 -39.94 9.73 34.65
CA ALA A 20 -39.29 10.06 33.39
C ALA A 20 -38.04 10.90 33.67
N ALA A 21 -37.07 10.37 34.41
CA ALA A 21 -35.72 10.87 34.35
C ALA A 21 -35.23 10.72 32.89
N PRO A 22 -34.71 11.78 32.24
CA PRO A 22 -34.09 11.60 30.95
C PRO A 22 -32.92 10.66 31.16
N GLN A 23 -33.06 9.41 30.67
CA GLN A 23 -31.90 8.55 30.48
C GLN A 23 -31.02 9.28 29.48
N CYS A 24 -29.99 9.98 29.98
CA CYS A 24 -28.85 10.34 29.17
C CYS A 24 -28.37 9.03 28.54
N ALA A 25 -28.75 8.81 27.29
CA ALA A 25 -28.14 7.80 26.47
C ALA A 25 -26.65 8.18 26.38
N VAL A 26 -25.85 7.61 27.28
CA VAL A 26 -24.41 7.58 27.13
C VAL A 26 -24.19 6.84 25.83
N ALA A 27 -24.00 7.60 24.76
CA ALA A 27 -23.62 7.04 23.46
C ALA A 27 -22.38 6.17 23.74
N GLN A 28 -22.59 4.85 23.77
CA GLN A 28 -21.51 3.89 23.82
C GLN A 28 -20.62 4.21 22.62
N LYS A 29 -19.48 4.89 22.88
CA LYS A 29 -18.43 5.06 21.88
C LYS A 29 -18.14 3.66 21.37
N GLY A 30 -18.68 3.32 20.20
CA GLY A 30 -18.45 2.03 19.56
C GLY A 30 -16.95 1.80 19.58
N LYS A 31 -16.49 0.68 20.15
CA LYS A 31 -15.07 0.33 20.19
C LYS A 31 -14.55 0.40 18.77
N LYS A 32 -13.72 1.37 18.44
CA LYS A 32 -13.07 1.47 17.14
C LYS A 32 -12.38 0.13 16.89
N LYS A 33 -12.62 -0.45 15.72
CA LYS A 33 -11.93 -1.68 15.27
C LYS A 33 -10.42 -1.50 15.48
N PRO A 34 -9.72 -2.45 16.10
CA PRO A 34 -8.28 -2.36 16.27
C PRO A 34 -7.59 -2.39 14.90
N PHE A 35 -6.53 -1.59 14.74
CA PHE A 35 -5.67 -1.69 13.58
C PHE A 35 -5.09 -3.10 13.51
N THR A 36 -5.26 -3.76 12.38
CA THR A 36 -4.93 -5.18 12.22
C THR A 36 -3.82 -5.35 11.20
N VAL A 37 -2.74 -5.99 11.60
CA VAL A 37 -1.60 -6.34 10.73
C VAL A 37 -1.56 -7.84 10.56
N VAL A 38 -1.53 -8.31 9.30
CA VAL A 38 -1.23 -9.71 9.00
C VAL A 38 0.24 -9.83 8.65
N ILE A 39 0.94 -10.68 9.36
CA ILE A 39 2.31 -11.10 9.08
C ILE A 39 2.26 -12.47 8.43
N ASP A 40 2.88 -12.57 7.26
CA ASP A 40 2.93 -13.78 6.46
C ASP A 40 4.36 -14.34 6.40
N PRO A 41 4.70 -15.33 7.24
CA PRO A 41 5.97 -16.05 7.09
C PRO A 41 5.91 -16.90 5.83
N GLY A 42 6.65 -16.54 4.78
CA GLY A 42 6.67 -17.28 3.51
C GLY A 42 7.00 -18.77 3.68
N HIS A 43 6.54 -19.59 2.73
CA HIS A 43 6.76 -21.04 2.69
C HIS A 43 6.17 -21.79 3.90
N GLY A 44 6.64 -23.05 4.13
CA GLY A 44 6.22 -23.87 5.28
C GLY A 44 5.81 -25.30 4.90
N GLY A 45 5.89 -26.23 5.86
CA GLY A 45 5.57 -27.63 5.66
C GLY A 45 6.50 -28.28 4.63
N VAL A 46 5.90 -28.87 3.59
CA VAL A 46 6.63 -29.53 2.47
C VAL A 46 7.37 -28.53 1.58
N ASP A 47 7.03 -27.26 1.64
CA ASP A 47 7.70 -26.18 0.92
C ASP A 47 8.80 -25.56 1.80
N PRO A 48 10.08 -25.88 1.58
CA PRO A 48 11.18 -25.34 2.37
C PRO A 48 11.53 -23.88 2.03
N GLY A 49 11.04 -23.36 0.88
CA GLY A 49 11.58 -22.17 0.23
C GLY A 49 13.00 -22.39 -0.28
N ALA A 50 13.75 -21.32 -0.47
CA ALA A 50 15.14 -21.41 -0.86
C ALA A 50 16.00 -22.14 0.19
N LEU A 51 16.96 -22.91 -0.34
CA LEU A 51 17.89 -23.68 0.49
C LEU A 51 19.28 -23.04 0.49
N GLY A 52 19.73 -22.67 1.67
CA GLY A 52 21.12 -22.35 1.92
C GLY A 52 21.96 -23.62 2.14
N ARG A 53 23.18 -23.44 2.59
CA ARG A 53 24.03 -24.58 2.97
C ARG A 53 23.57 -25.26 4.27
N ARG A 54 23.01 -24.49 5.21
CA ARG A 54 22.57 -24.90 6.54
C ARG A 54 21.20 -24.42 6.93
N ALA A 55 20.73 -23.35 6.30
CA ALA A 55 19.45 -22.72 6.59
C ALA A 55 18.39 -23.09 5.55
N LYS A 56 17.14 -23.12 6.00
CA LYS A 56 15.95 -23.20 5.16
C LYS A 56 15.18 -21.88 5.28
N GLU A 57 14.78 -21.34 4.18
CA GLU A 57 14.07 -20.05 4.12
C GLU A 57 12.85 -20.02 5.03
N LYS A 58 11.99 -21.04 4.99
CA LYS A 58 10.79 -21.15 5.85
C LYS A 58 11.05 -20.97 7.34
N VAL A 59 12.27 -21.33 7.81
CA VAL A 59 12.69 -21.20 9.21
C VAL A 59 13.11 -19.77 9.52
N VAL A 60 13.90 -19.16 8.62
CA VAL A 60 14.33 -17.76 8.75
C VAL A 60 13.10 -16.85 8.76
N ASN A 61 12.21 -17.03 7.78
CA ASN A 61 10.99 -16.25 7.64
C ASN A 61 10.10 -16.32 8.90
N MET A 62 9.91 -17.52 9.47
CA MET A 62 9.15 -17.69 10.71
C MET A 62 9.80 -16.97 11.89
N ASN A 63 11.12 -17.10 12.05
CA ASN A 63 11.81 -16.51 13.19
C ASN A 63 11.80 -14.97 13.13
N VAL A 64 12.06 -14.38 11.96
CA VAL A 64 11.97 -12.93 11.74
C VAL A 64 10.54 -12.45 12.00
N SER A 65 9.54 -13.16 11.49
CA SER A 65 8.12 -12.83 11.67
C SER A 65 7.70 -12.84 13.13
N LYS A 66 8.13 -13.86 13.91
CA LYS A 66 7.85 -13.93 15.36
C LYS A 66 8.47 -12.76 16.11
N ALA A 67 9.75 -12.47 15.85
CA ALA A 67 10.44 -11.35 16.48
C ALA A 67 9.79 -9.98 16.12
N LEU A 68 9.32 -9.82 14.86
CA LEU A 68 8.56 -8.63 14.44
C LEU A 68 7.24 -8.49 15.22
N ALA A 69 6.50 -9.59 15.34
CA ALA A 69 5.22 -9.57 16.07
C ALA A 69 5.38 -9.27 17.55
N GLU A 70 6.44 -9.78 18.19
CA GLU A 70 6.80 -9.45 19.57
C GLU A 70 7.02 -7.96 19.73
N MET A 71 7.85 -7.34 18.87
CA MET A 71 8.14 -5.91 18.90
C MET A 71 6.89 -5.05 18.65
N ILE A 72 5.98 -5.48 17.75
CA ILE A 72 4.72 -4.77 17.51
C ILE A 72 3.83 -4.82 18.75
N LYS A 73 3.69 -5.99 19.39
CA LYS A 73 2.86 -6.14 20.60
C LYS A 73 3.40 -5.38 21.80
N GLU A 74 4.73 -5.32 21.92
CA GLU A 74 5.38 -4.58 23.00
C GLU A 74 5.17 -3.06 22.88
N GLU A 75 5.36 -2.50 21.68
CA GLU A 75 5.28 -1.04 21.47
C GLU A 75 3.85 -0.54 21.22
N PHE A 76 3.00 -1.37 20.59
CA PHE A 76 1.63 -1.03 20.17
C PHE A 76 0.64 -2.12 20.58
N PRO A 77 0.35 -2.27 21.89
CA PRO A 77 -0.54 -3.33 22.39
C PRO A 77 -1.97 -3.24 21.84
N GLU A 78 -2.38 -2.06 21.33
CA GLU A 78 -3.67 -1.86 20.68
C GLU A 78 -3.76 -2.47 19.27
N ILE A 79 -2.63 -2.87 18.66
CA ILE A 79 -2.59 -3.47 17.32
C ILE A 79 -2.88 -4.97 17.41
N LYS A 80 -3.83 -5.41 16.58
CA LYS A 80 -4.08 -6.84 16.41
C LYS A 80 -3.10 -7.42 15.39
N VAL A 81 -2.25 -8.34 15.82
CA VAL A 81 -1.32 -9.08 14.95
C VAL A 81 -1.88 -10.46 14.68
N ILE A 82 -2.00 -10.83 13.39
CA ILE A 82 -2.45 -12.12 12.90
C ILE A 82 -1.34 -12.72 12.03
N PHE A 83 -1.14 -14.03 12.12
CA PHE A 83 -0.22 -14.76 11.27
C PHE A 83 -0.97 -15.59 10.23
N THR A 84 -0.42 -15.75 9.05
CA THR A 84 -0.92 -16.74 8.08
C THR A 84 -0.60 -18.16 8.52
N ARG A 85 0.54 -18.39 9.17
CA ARG A 85 0.93 -19.62 9.85
C ARG A 85 1.74 -19.31 11.12
N THR A 86 1.62 -20.15 12.13
CA THR A 86 2.36 -20.05 13.39
C THR A 86 3.28 -21.25 13.63
N THR A 87 3.08 -22.30 12.82
CA THR A 87 3.83 -23.57 12.84
C THR A 87 4.40 -23.88 11.47
N ASP A 88 5.14 -24.98 11.35
CA ASP A 88 5.73 -25.43 10.09
C ASP A 88 4.69 -26.19 9.23
N VAL A 89 3.71 -25.45 8.69
CA VAL A 89 2.66 -25.96 7.79
C VAL A 89 2.67 -25.21 6.48
N LYS A 90 2.32 -25.88 5.39
CA LYS A 90 2.11 -25.23 4.08
C LYS A 90 0.76 -24.56 4.05
N ILE A 91 0.74 -23.29 3.67
CA ILE A 91 -0.48 -22.51 3.40
C ILE A 91 -0.44 -22.06 1.94
N PRO A 92 -1.45 -22.40 1.12
CA PRO A 92 -1.56 -21.94 -0.28
C PRO A 92 -1.51 -20.42 -0.40
N LEU A 93 -0.91 -19.88 -1.48
CA LEU A 93 -0.74 -18.42 -1.64
C LEU A 93 -2.09 -17.69 -1.61
N ALA A 94 -3.11 -18.23 -2.29
CA ALA A 94 -4.45 -17.66 -2.27
C ALA A 94 -5.06 -17.62 -0.87
N ARG A 95 -4.77 -18.64 -0.02
CA ARG A 95 -5.28 -18.70 1.36
C ARG A 95 -4.60 -17.68 2.27
N ARG A 96 -3.33 -17.36 2.05
CA ARG A 96 -2.61 -16.31 2.79
C ARG A 96 -3.30 -14.95 2.61
N ALA A 97 -3.60 -14.58 1.36
CA ALA A 97 -4.36 -13.38 1.05
C ALA A 97 -5.79 -13.42 1.65
N ALA A 98 -6.48 -14.58 1.57
CA ALA A 98 -7.81 -14.74 2.14
C ALA A 98 -7.81 -14.53 3.67
N ILE A 99 -6.82 -15.05 4.41
CA ILE A 99 -6.69 -14.81 5.86
C ILE A 99 -6.64 -13.31 6.18
N ALA A 100 -5.91 -12.54 5.39
CA ALA A 100 -5.82 -11.09 5.58
C ALA A 100 -7.15 -10.38 5.22
N ASN A 101 -7.78 -10.77 4.13
CA ASN A 101 -9.05 -10.21 3.67
C ASN A 101 -10.19 -10.52 4.67
N ASP A 102 -10.30 -11.78 5.12
CA ASP A 102 -11.30 -12.23 6.10
C ASP A 102 -11.16 -11.49 7.44
N ALA A 103 -9.91 -11.24 7.85
CA ALA A 103 -9.58 -10.45 9.03
C ALA A 103 -9.86 -8.95 8.83
N LYS A 104 -10.18 -8.51 7.60
CA LYS A 104 -10.27 -7.09 7.22
C LYS A 104 -9.02 -6.34 7.69
N ALA A 105 -7.84 -6.90 7.43
CA ALA A 105 -6.57 -6.35 7.87
C ALA A 105 -6.32 -4.96 7.28
N ASP A 106 -5.60 -4.14 8.01
CA ASP A 106 -5.20 -2.81 7.57
C ASP A 106 -3.85 -2.83 6.85
N LEU A 107 -3.01 -3.86 7.10
CA LEU A 107 -1.74 -4.12 6.42
C LEU A 107 -1.47 -5.61 6.27
N PHE A 108 -0.77 -5.98 5.19
CA PHE A 108 -0.23 -7.31 4.95
C PHE A 108 1.29 -7.21 4.70
N ILE A 109 2.08 -7.95 5.46
CA ILE A 109 3.54 -7.98 5.37
C ILE A 109 3.98 -9.43 5.21
N SER A 110 4.40 -9.79 3.99
CA SER A 110 5.01 -11.09 3.70
C SER A 110 6.53 -11.01 3.90
N ILE A 111 7.13 -12.03 4.50
CA ILE A 111 8.56 -12.10 4.85
C ILE A 111 9.18 -13.31 4.18
N HIS A 112 10.22 -13.05 3.38
CA HIS A 112 10.95 -13.99 2.56
C HIS A 112 12.46 -13.80 2.68
N SER A 113 13.25 -14.74 2.15
CA SER A 113 14.71 -14.70 2.08
C SER A 113 15.14 -15.06 0.67
N ASN A 114 15.55 -14.09 -0.08
CA ASN A 114 15.86 -14.16 -1.51
C ASN A 114 16.92 -15.22 -1.85
N ALA A 115 16.87 -15.71 -3.07
CA ALA A 115 17.88 -16.58 -3.63
C ALA A 115 18.23 -16.22 -5.07
N ALA A 116 19.47 -16.47 -5.45
CA ALA A 116 19.92 -16.27 -6.84
C ALA A 116 20.92 -17.37 -7.23
N LYS A 117 21.00 -17.66 -8.53
CA LYS A 117 22.03 -18.56 -9.09
C LYS A 117 23.45 -18.08 -8.76
N SER A 118 23.66 -16.77 -8.79
CA SER A 118 24.92 -16.14 -8.39
C SER A 118 25.01 -16.06 -6.86
N ARG A 119 25.98 -16.74 -6.26
CA ARG A 119 26.29 -16.62 -4.84
C ARG A 119 26.87 -15.26 -4.42
N LYS A 120 27.13 -14.37 -5.40
CA LYS A 120 27.56 -12.99 -5.15
C LYS A 120 26.38 -12.03 -4.93
N ALA A 121 25.15 -12.42 -5.32
CA ALA A 121 23.95 -11.65 -5.04
C ALA A 121 23.79 -11.47 -3.52
N HIS A 122 23.47 -10.24 -3.09
CA HIS A 122 23.39 -9.88 -1.67
C HIS A 122 22.51 -8.64 -1.47
N GLY A 123 22.10 -8.40 -0.24
CA GLY A 123 21.32 -7.25 0.17
C GLY A 123 19.86 -7.54 0.46
N CYS A 124 19.17 -6.57 1.03
CA CYS A 124 17.74 -6.63 1.29
C CYS A 124 16.95 -5.78 0.31
N GLU A 125 15.71 -6.19 0.02
CA GLU A 125 14.81 -5.56 -0.94
C GLU A 125 13.38 -5.64 -0.45
N THR A 126 12.57 -4.64 -0.78
CA THR A 126 11.13 -4.68 -0.45
C THR A 126 10.32 -4.51 -1.73
N PHE A 127 9.32 -5.37 -1.90
CA PHE A 127 8.49 -5.41 -3.09
C PHE A 127 7.06 -4.97 -2.82
N THR A 128 6.47 -4.32 -3.82
CA THR A 128 5.03 -4.10 -3.96
C THR A 128 4.50 -4.89 -5.16
N LEU A 129 3.19 -5.09 -5.22
CA LEU A 129 2.57 -5.69 -6.40
C LEU A 129 2.73 -4.79 -7.63
N GLY A 130 3.07 -5.37 -8.77
CA GLY A 130 3.18 -4.65 -10.05
C GLY A 130 3.80 -5.48 -11.18
N ALA A 131 4.07 -4.83 -12.30
CA ALA A 131 4.53 -5.47 -13.54
C ALA A 131 5.95 -6.07 -13.50
N GLY A 132 6.72 -5.75 -12.48
CA GLY A 132 8.16 -6.05 -12.43
C GLY A 132 9.01 -4.94 -13.01
N SER A 133 9.71 -4.23 -12.11
CA SER A 133 10.52 -3.05 -12.44
C SER A 133 11.87 -3.42 -13.08
N SER A 134 12.33 -4.66 -12.89
CA SER A 134 13.59 -5.17 -13.47
C SER A 134 13.48 -6.67 -13.80
N ALA A 135 14.46 -7.20 -14.54
CA ALA A 135 14.56 -8.62 -14.81
C ALA A 135 14.73 -9.43 -13.52
N GLU A 136 15.54 -8.94 -12.58
CA GLU A 136 15.75 -9.56 -11.28
C GLU A 136 14.47 -9.62 -10.45
N ALA A 137 13.68 -8.53 -10.44
CA ALA A 137 12.38 -8.48 -9.77
C ALA A 137 11.38 -9.49 -10.33
N LYS A 138 11.36 -9.65 -11.67
CA LYS A 138 10.54 -10.67 -12.33
C LYS A 138 10.98 -12.08 -11.93
N VAL A 139 12.29 -12.35 -11.93
CA VAL A 139 12.83 -13.65 -11.53
C VAL A 139 12.49 -13.98 -10.07
N ALA A 140 12.59 -12.99 -9.15
CA ALA A 140 12.19 -13.18 -7.77
C ALA A 140 10.71 -13.58 -7.66
N ALA A 141 9.80 -12.85 -8.36
CA ALA A 141 8.38 -13.19 -8.34
C ALA A 141 8.09 -14.57 -8.97
N MET A 142 8.79 -14.94 -10.04
CA MET A 142 8.66 -16.27 -10.64
C MET A 142 9.06 -17.36 -9.65
N TYR A 143 10.17 -17.17 -8.95
CA TYR A 143 10.65 -18.12 -7.95
C TYR A 143 9.63 -18.31 -6.82
N GLU A 144 9.14 -17.21 -6.25
CA GLU A 144 8.15 -17.25 -5.16
C GLU A 144 6.79 -17.82 -5.60
N ASN A 145 6.41 -17.59 -6.85
CA ASN A 145 5.14 -18.09 -7.37
C ASN A 145 5.19 -19.58 -7.76
N GLU A 146 6.38 -20.18 -8.00
CA GLU A 146 6.50 -21.61 -8.35
C GLU A 146 5.91 -22.54 -7.28
N VAL A 147 5.77 -22.08 -6.03
CA VAL A 147 5.17 -22.86 -4.93
C VAL A 147 3.72 -23.30 -5.23
N ILE A 148 3.01 -22.60 -6.12
CA ILE A 148 1.64 -23.01 -6.51
C ILE A 148 1.63 -24.38 -7.18
N LEU A 149 2.71 -24.78 -7.85
CA LEU A 149 2.82 -26.10 -8.48
C LEU A 149 2.84 -27.26 -7.48
N LEU A 150 3.02 -26.95 -6.18
CA LEU A 150 2.87 -27.90 -5.10
C LEU A 150 1.43 -27.96 -4.53
N GLU A 151 0.50 -27.16 -5.07
CA GLU A 151 -0.90 -27.11 -4.63
C GLU A 151 -1.76 -28.04 -5.49
N ASP A 152 -2.61 -28.87 -4.88
CA ASP A 152 -3.39 -29.92 -5.58
C ASP A 152 -4.34 -29.34 -6.64
N ASN A 153 -4.89 -28.13 -6.42
CA ASN A 153 -5.87 -27.47 -7.30
C ASN A 153 -5.34 -26.17 -7.88
N PHE A 154 -4.03 -26.11 -8.22
CA PHE A 154 -3.43 -24.84 -8.64
C PHE A 154 -4.03 -24.30 -9.94
N GLU A 155 -4.32 -25.14 -10.93
CA GLU A 155 -4.86 -24.73 -12.23
C GLU A 155 -6.21 -24.02 -12.08
N GLU A 156 -7.11 -24.57 -11.27
CA GLU A 156 -8.42 -23.98 -10.99
C GLU A 156 -8.28 -22.70 -10.14
N THR A 157 -7.47 -22.75 -9.07
CA THR A 157 -7.28 -21.65 -8.12
C THR A 157 -6.67 -20.41 -8.79
N TYR A 158 -5.72 -20.62 -9.69
CA TYR A 158 -4.99 -19.54 -10.37
C TYR A 158 -5.38 -19.37 -11.84
N LYS A 159 -6.47 -20.02 -12.29
CA LYS A 159 -7.08 -19.87 -13.63
C LYS A 159 -6.07 -20.04 -14.77
N GLY A 160 -5.26 -21.07 -14.70
CA GLY A 160 -4.25 -21.38 -15.73
C GLY A 160 -3.02 -20.48 -15.72
N PHE A 161 -2.80 -19.71 -14.65
CA PHE A 161 -1.55 -18.96 -14.49
C PHE A 161 -0.37 -19.92 -14.38
N ASP A 162 0.58 -19.83 -15.33
CA ASP A 162 1.83 -20.57 -15.28
C ASP A 162 2.94 -19.70 -14.64
N PRO A 163 3.46 -20.05 -13.44
CA PRO A 163 4.48 -19.27 -12.77
C PRO A 163 5.84 -19.26 -13.51
N ARG A 164 6.04 -20.14 -14.49
CA ARG A 164 7.27 -20.24 -15.29
C ARG A 164 7.18 -19.48 -16.60
N SER A 165 5.98 -19.10 -17.05
CA SER A 165 5.75 -18.37 -18.29
C SER A 165 5.75 -16.85 -18.06
N SER A 166 6.63 -16.13 -18.75
CA SER A 166 6.64 -14.65 -18.69
C SER A 166 5.35 -14.02 -19.19
N GLU A 167 4.62 -14.70 -20.07
CA GLU A 167 3.32 -14.26 -20.61
C GLU A 167 2.26 -14.18 -19.50
N SER A 168 2.28 -15.11 -18.55
CA SER A 168 1.37 -15.11 -17.41
C SER A 168 1.51 -13.84 -16.56
N TYR A 169 2.69 -13.22 -16.54
CA TYR A 169 2.95 -12.01 -15.75
C TYR A 169 2.45 -10.72 -16.41
N ILE A 170 2.00 -10.76 -17.68
CA ILE A 170 1.42 -9.60 -18.37
C ILE A 170 0.18 -9.08 -17.62
N ILE A 171 -0.58 -9.98 -16.97
CA ILE A 171 -1.75 -9.59 -16.19
C ILE A 171 -1.42 -8.55 -15.12
N PHE A 172 -0.23 -8.61 -14.52
CA PHE A 172 0.20 -7.68 -13.49
C PHE A 172 0.49 -6.27 -14.02
N GLU A 173 0.69 -6.10 -15.32
CA GLU A 173 0.83 -4.79 -15.96
C GLU A 173 -0.49 -4.01 -15.96
N LEU A 174 -1.61 -4.73 -15.92
CA LEU A 174 -2.96 -4.17 -15.96
C LEU A 174 -3.54 -3.93 -14.57
N ILE A 175 -2.94 -4.51 -13.53
CA ILE A 175 -3.45 -4.41 -12.17
C ILE A 175 -3.07 -3.06 -11.57
N ARG A 176 -4.08 -2.25 -11.27
CA ARG A 176 -3.97 -1.07 -10.43
C ARG A 176 -4.60 -1.39 -9.08
N ASN A 177 -3.77 -1.59 -8.07
CA ASN A 177 -4.26 -1.75 -6.71
C ASN A 177 -4.65 -0.37 -6.16
N HIS A 178 -5.84 -0.25 -5.58
CA HIS A 178 -6.34 0.97 -4.94
C HIS A 178 -5.39 1.48 -3.82
N ASP A 179 -4.68 0.56 -3.17
CA ASP A 179 -3.77 0.86 -2.06
C ASP A 179 -2.28 0.88 -2.46
N MET A 180 -1.98 0.98 -3.76
CA MET A 180 -0.59 0.96 -4.26
C MET A 180 0.28 2.07 -3.65
N GLU A 181 -0.23 3.30 -3.54
CA GLU A 181 0.52 4.41 -2.94
C GLU A 181 0.84 4.14 -1.46
N LYS A 182 -0.08 3.54 -0.73
CA LYS A 182 0.13 3.16 0.67
C LYS A 182 1.11 1.99 0.79
N SER A 183 1.03 1.02 -0.14
CA SER A 183 1.99 -0.09 -0.22
C SER A 183 3.41 0.42 -0.48
N ILE A 184 3.59 1.35 -1.42
CA ILE A 184 4.88 1.98 -1.71
C ILE A 184 5.40 2.74 -0.49
N ALA A 185 4.56 3.54 0.18
CA ALA A 185 4.97 4.27 1.38
C ALA A 185 5.39 3.35 2.52
N LEU A 186 4.69 2.21 2.70
CA LEU A 186 5.07 1.18 3.67
C LEU A 186 6.39 0.51 3.25
N ALA A 187 6.55 0.13 1.98
CA ALA A 187 7.76 -0.51 1.46
C ALA A 187 9.00 0.39 1.63
N GLU A 188 8.89 1.68 1.29
CA GLU A 188 9.98 2.65 1.46
C GLU A 188 10.36 2.82 2.94
N ALA A 189 9.37 2.88 3.84
CA ALA A 189 9.63 2.99 5.28
C ALA A 189 10.32 1.73 5.82
N VAL A 190 9.86 0.53 5.42
CA VAL A 190 10.44 -0.75 5.82
C VAL A 190 11.84 -0.91 5.24
N GLN A 191 12.06 -0.65 3.96
CA GLN A 191 13.36 -0.73 3.32
C GLN A 191 14.39 0.18 4.00
N LYS A 192 14.01 1.43 4.27
CA LYS A 192 14.85 2.38 5.02
C LYS A 192 15.17 1.88 6.43
N GLY A 193 14.19 1.32 7.11
CA GLY A 193 14.35 0.73 8.45
C GLY A 193 15.34 -0.43 8.45
N MET A 194 15.22 -1.35 7.48
CA MET A 194 16.11 -2.51 7.33
C MET A 194 17.55 -2.08 7.07
N VAL A 195 17.78 -1.21 6.08
CA VAL A 195 19.12 -0.70 5.74
C VAL A 195 19.78 -0.03 6.95
N LYS A 196 19.02 0.75 7.73
CA LYS A 196 19.54 1.40 8.94
C LYS A 196 19.90 0.40 10.04
N SER A 197 19.17 -0.69 10.16
CA SER A 197 19.29 -1.63 11.28
C SER A 197 20.25 -2.78 11.02
N THR A 198 20.57 -3.12 9.76
CA THR A 198 21.25 -4.38 9.40
C THR A 198 22.54 -4.18 8.64
N LYS A 199 23.01 -3.17 8.18
CA LYS A 199 24.21 -3.00 7.31
C LYS A 199 24.15 -3.83 6.01
N LEU A 200 23.02 -4.45 5.66
CA LEU A 200 22.86 -5.14 4.38
C LEU A 200 22.87 -4.12 3.23
N TYR A 201 23.31 -4.59 2.06
CA TYR A 201 23.25 -3.78 0.85
C TYR A 201 21.82 -3.39 0.53
N ASN A 202 21.60 -2.13 0.23
CA ASN A 202 20.29 -1.59 -0.12
C ASN A 202 19.98 -1.83 -1.59
N ARG A 203 19.09 -2.79 -1.88
CA ARG A 203 18.59 -3.02 -3.24
C ARG A 203 17.40 -2.13 -3.60
N GLY A 204 16.81 -1.45 -2.61
CA GLY A 204 15.71 -0.51 -2.80
C GLY A 204 14.34 -1.14 -2.70
N VAL A 205 13.36 -0.40 -3.23
CA VAL A 205 11.97 -0.83 -3.37
C VAL A 205 11.69 -1.09 -4.85
N SER A 206 11.14 -2.24 -5.15
CA SER A 206 10.78 -2.68 -6.50
C SER A 206 9.32 -3.11 -6.56
N SER A 207 8.81 -3.36 -7.76
CA SER A 207 7.50 -3.99 -7.96
C SER A 207 7.65 -5.27 -8.77
N ALA A 208 6.83 -6.28 -8.46
CA ALA A 208 6.77 -7.50 -9.25
C ALA A 208 5.43 -8.25 -9.06
N GLY A 209 5.17 -9.24 -9.91
CA GLY A 209 3.92 -9.99 -9.96
C GLY A 209 3.84 -11.10 -8.91
N PHE A 210 3.95 -10.76 -7.63
CA PHE A 210 3.80 -11.73 -6.54
C PHE A 210 2.33 -12.11 -6.34
N LEU A 211 2.00 -13.39 -6.53
CA LEU A 211 0.64 -13.92 -6.38
C LEU A 211 0.10 -13.75 -4.96
N VAL A 212 0.96 -13.84 -3.95
CA VAL A 212 0.56 -13.66 -2.55
C VAL A 212 0.03 -12.25 -2.28
N LEU A 213 0.51 -11.24 -3.03
CA LEU A 213 0.03 -9.85 -2.93
C LEU A 213 -1.15 -9.57 -3.86
N HIS A 214 -1.38 -10.41 -4.88
CA HIS A 214 -2.35 -10.15 -5.94
C HIS A 214 -3.80 -10.04 -5.45
N LYS A 215 -4.20 -10.91 -4.52
CA LYS A 215 -5.58 -10.96 -4.01
C LYS A 215 -5.78 -10.21 -2.70
N THR A 216 -4.78 -9.50 -2.19
CA THR A 216 -4.93 -8.66 -0.99
C THR A 216 -5.71 -7.38 -1.32
N VAL A 217 -6.62 -6.97 -0.41
CA VAL A 217 -7.46 -5.76 -0.57
C VAL A 217 -7.05 -4.63 0.40
N MET A 218 -5.83 -4.68 0.93
CA MET A 218 -5.21 -3.69 1.79
C MET A 218 -3.79 -3.39 1.31
N PRO A 219 -3.12 -2.35 1.82
CA PRO A 219 -1.70 -2.12 1.58
C PRO A 219 -0.88 -3.37 1.92
N SER A 220 -0.08 -3.84 0.97
CA SER A 220 0.64 -5.09 1.05
C SER A 220 2.05 -4.99 0.49
N ILE A 221 3.01 -5.62 1.17
CA ILE A 221 4.41 -5.69 0.77
C ILE A 221 4.96 -7.11 0.95
N LEU A 222 6.01 -7.42 0.19
CA LEU A 222 6.86 -8.59 0.39
C LEU A 222 8.29 -8.10 0.67
N VAL A 223 8.87 -8.60 1.76
CA VAL A 223 10.18 -8.18 2.26
C VAL A 223 11.17 -9.32 2.10
N GLU A 224 12.19 -9.10 1.28
CA GLU A 224 13.34 -9.99 1.13
C GLU A 224 14.44 -9.57 2.11
N VAL A 225 14.62 -10.36 3.16
CA VAL A 225 15.47 -10.00 4.29
C VAL A 225 16.95 -10.24 4.05
N GLY A 226 17.34 -10.74 2.86
CA GLY A 226 18.70 -11.04 2.45
C GLY A 226 18.75 -12.28 1.58
N PHE A 227 19.91 -12.58 1.01
CA PHE A 227 20.09 -13.73 0.11
C PHE A 227 20.58 -14.97 0.86
N ILE A 228 19.70 -15.96 1.03
CA ILE A 228 20.06 -17.25 1.66
C ILE A 228 21.06 -18.03 0.80
N SER A 229 21.11 -17.78 -0.52
CA SER A 229 22.09 -18.35 -1.44
C SER A 229 23.50 -17.77 -1.28
N ASN A 230 23.66 -16.62 -0.61
CA ASN A 230 24.95 -15.99 -0.32
C ASN A 230 25.51 -16.50 1.00
N PRO A 231 26.70 -17.15 1.03
CA PRO A 231 27.21 -17.78 2.26
C PRO A 231 27.41 -16.82 3.44
N THR A 232 27.73 -15.56 3.18
CA THR A 232 27.94 -14.55 4.22
C THR A 232 26.59 -14.10 4.79
N GLU A 233 25.61 -13.82 3.91
CA GLU A 233 24.28 -13.42 4.35
C GLU A 233 23.52 -14.58 4.97
N GLU A 234 23.63 -15.81 4.44
CA GLU A 234 23.04 -16.99 5.06
C GLU A 234 23.44 -17.11 6.55
N LYS A 235 24.75 -16.99 6.83
CA LYS A 235 25.24 -17.03 8.21
C LYS A 235 24.60 -15.95 9.09
N TYR A 236 24.40 -14.76 8.54
CA TYR A 236 23.80 -13.63 9.24
C TYR A 236 22.29 -13.84 9.46
N ILE A 237 21.51 -14.08 8.39
CA ILE A 237 20.06 -14.21 8.46
C ILE A 237 19.60 -15.46 9.22
N ALA A 238 20.43 -16.50 9.27
CA ALA A 238 20.18 -17.71 10.07
C ALA A 238 20.50 -17.53 11.55
N SER A 239 21.27 -16.50 11.93
CA SER A 239 21.63 -16.25 13.32
C SER A 239 20.50 -15.58 14.10
N LYS A 240 20.34 -15.92 15.40
CA LYS A 240 19.37 -15.25 16.28
C LYS A 240 19.54 -13.72 16.29
N LYS A 241 20.81 -13.25 16.28
CA LYS A 241 21.14 -11.82 16.23
C LYS A 241 20.65 -11.20 14.93
N GLY A 242 21.00 -11.79 13.78
CA GLY A 242 20.59 -11.28 12.47
C GLY A 242 19.07 -11.24 12.32
N GLN A 243 18.37 -12.31 12.71
CA GLN A 243 16.91 -12.38 12.68
C GLN A 243 16.25 -11.25 13.52
N ARG A 244 16.83 -10.96 14.68
CA ARG A 244 16.33 -9.89 15.55
C ARG A 244 16.62 -8.49 14.99
N GLU A 245 17.79 -8.29 14.37
CA GLU A 245 18.14 -7.02 13.68
C GLU A 245 17.26 -6.78 12.44
N LEU A 246 16.99 -7.82 11.65
CA LEU A 246 16.06 -7.77 10.51
C LEU A 246 14.64 -7.42 10.97
N ALA A 247 14.12 -8.13 11.97
CA ALA A 247 12.83 -7.83 12.57
C ALA A 247 12.76 -6.39 13.09
N ARG A 248 13.82 -5.90 13.73
CA ARG A 248 13.93 -4.50 14.21
C ARG A 248 13.88 -3.52 13.05
N GLY A 249 14.53 -3.83 11.94
CA GLY A 249 14.49 -2.99 10.74
C GLY A 249 13.08 -2.87 10.16
N ILE A 250 12.39 -4.00 10.00
CA ILE A 250 11.00 -4.04 9.53
C ILE A 250 10.09 -3.30 10.52
N PHE A 251 10.25 -3.56 11.81
CA PHE A 251 9.50 -2.89 12.88
C PHE A 251 9.66 -1.36 12.84
N ASN A 252 10.88 -0.85 12.71
CA ASN A 252 11.15 0.58 12.66
C ASN A 252 10.44 1.26 11.47
N GLY A 253 10.43 0.60 10.32
CA GLY A 253 9.70 1.06 9.14
C GLY A 253 8.19 1.02 9.35
N PHE A 254 7.65 -0.08 9.84
CA PHE A 254 6.25 -0.24 10.20
C PHE A 254 5.79 0.80 11.22
N ALA A 255 6.54 0.99 12.32
CA ALA A 255 6.21 1.94 13.37
C ALA A 255 6.16 3.39 12.84
N ASN A 256 7.10 3.76 11.96
CA ASN A 256 7.08 5.07 11.30
C ASN A 256 5.83 5.24 10.43
N TYR A 257 5.50 4.23 9.61
CA TYR A 257 4.30 4.23 8.77
C TYR A 257 3.02 4.34 9.63
N TYR A 258 2.90 3.53 10.67
CA TYR A 258 1.72 3.50 11.54
C TYR A 258 1.52 4.82 12.29
N ARG A 259 2.59 5.43 12.84
CA ARG A 259 2.51 6.74 13.48
C ARG A 259 2.04 7.84 12.52
N ASN A 260 2.50 7.82 11.27
CA ASN A 260 2.05 8.75 10.24
C ASN A 260 0.57 8.51 9.86
N TYR A 261 0.16 7.25 9.76
CA TYR A 261 -1.24 6.89 9.56
C TYR A 261 -2.11 7.40 10.72
N LYS A 262 -1.71 7.21 11.99
CA LYS A 262 -2.45 7.75 13.15
C LYS A 262 -2.58 9.27 13.11
N LYS A 263 -1.53 9.98 12.74
CA LYS A 263 -1.57 11.44 12.58
C LYS A 263 -2.57 11.89 11.52
N SER A 264 -2.62 11.20 10.37
CA SER A 264 -3.53 11.55 9.28
C SER A 264 -5.01 11.39 9.68
N ILE A 265 -5.35 10.34 10.42
CA ILE A 265 -6.73 10.13 10.87
C ILE A 265 -7.11 11.04 12.06
N SER A 266 -6.16 11.46 12.91
CA SER A 266 -6.40 12.40 13.99
C SER A 266 -6.62 13.81 13.46
N GLY A 267 -5.85 14.26 12.47
CA GLY A 267 -6.04 15.55 11.81
C GLY A 267 -7.37 15.68 11.06
N LEU A 268 -7.93 14.56 10.58
CA LEU A 268 -9.28 14.52 9.99
C LEU A 268 -10.38 14.61 11.05
N ALA A 269 -10.13 14.15 12.29
CA ALA A 269 -11.09 14.21 13.38
C ALA A 269 -11.25 15.64 13.94
N ASP A 270 -10.20 16.45 13.95
CA ASP A 270 -10.25 17.86 14.38
C ASP A 270 -11.00 18.77 13.38
N THR A 271 -11.18 18.34 12.12
CA THR A 271 -11.93 19.09 11.10
C THR A 271 -13.43 18.79 11.10
N THR A 272 -13.92 17.87 11.95
CA THR A 272 -15.34 17.52 12.08
C THR A 272 -16.07 18.16 13.24
N ALA A 273 -15.56 19.28 13.82
CA ALA A 273 -16.34 20.15 14.69
C ALA A 273 -17.46 20.81 13.87
N PRO A 274 -18.69 20.99 14.42
CA PRO A 274 -19.83 21.48 13.63
C PRO A 274 -19.54 22.86 13.09
N VAL A 275 -19.46 22.96 11.77
CA VAL A 275 -19.37 24.24 11.07
C VAL A 275 -20.72 24.92 11.23
N ALA A 276 -20.74 25.98 12.06
CA ALA A 276 -21.84 26.94 12.03
C ALA A 276 -21.96 27.52 10.62
N LYS A 277 -23.18 27.53 10.13
CA LYS A 277 -23.57 28.02 8.82
C LYS A 277 -23.03 29.44 8.60
N PRO A 278 -22.18 29.71 7.60
CA PRO A 278 -21.78 31.08 7.33
C PRO A 278 -22.86 31.77 6.49
N GLU A 279 -23.32 32.89 6.99
CA GLU A 279 -24.04 33.89 6.22
C GLU A 279 -23.15 34.43 5.10
N SER A 280 -23.76 34.58 3.93
CA SER A 280 -23.17 35.13 2.74
C SER A 280 -22.76 36.60 2.90
N LYS A 281 -21.48 36.93 2.80
CA LYS A 281 -20.99 38.24 2.35
C LYS A 281 -19.79 38.05 1.43
N PRO A 282 -19.72 38.78 0.32
CA PRO A 282 -18.68 38.59 -0.68
C PRO A 282 -17.37 39.23 -0.19
N ALA A 283 -16.31 38.46 -0.14
CA ALA A 283 -14.99 38.97 0.14
C ALA A 283 -14.06 38.76 -1.05
N ALA A 284 -13.34 39.81 -1.32
CA ALA A 284 -12.36 40.08 -2.34
C ALA A 284 -11.36 38.95 -2.62
N GLN A 285 -10.95 38.87 -3.88
CA GLN A 285 -9.78 38.13 -4.38
C GLN A 285 -8.52 38.52 -3.62
N PRO A 286 -7.66 37.58 -3.27
CA PRO A 286 -6.24 37.88 -3.15
C PRO A 286 -5.54 37.62 -4.48
N ALA A 287 -4.67 38.57 -4.77
CA ALA A 287 -3.87 38.72 -5.96
C ALA A 287 -3.05 37.50 -6.35
N ALA A 288 -2.88 37.38 -7.65
CA ALA A 288 -1.94 36.52 -8.34
C ALA A 288 -0.49 36.77 -7.84
N SER A 289 0.25 35.69 -7.58
CA SER A 289 1.69 35.70 -7.71
C SER A 289 2.08 34.60 -8.68
N ASP A 290 2.36 34.98 -9.85
CA ASP A 290 3.43 34.81 -10.80
C ASP A 290 4.29 33.56 -10.60
N ASP A 291 4.39 32.68 -11.54
CA ASP A 291 5.24 32.58 -12.70
C ASP A 291 5.23 31.16 -13.30
N GLY A 292 5.23 31.10 -14.59
CA GLY A 292 5.90 30.06 -15.35
C GLY A 292 5.06 29.08 -16.15
N SER A 293 4.63 29.54 -17.29
CA SER A 293 4.37 28.77 -18.52
C SER A 293 2.94 28.30 -18.75
N THR A 294 2.16 29.24 -19.22
CA THR A 294 0.98 29.07 -20.06
C THR A 294 1.32 28.37 -21.37
N SER A 295 0.68 27.25 -21.65
CA SER A 295 0.19 26.99 -23.00
C SER A 295 -1.33 26.83 -22.87
N SER A 296 -2.02 27.86 -23.29
CA SER A 296 -3.48 27.88 -23.42
C SER A 296 -3.89 26.92 -24.53
N SER A 297 -4.39 25.74 -24.19
CA SER A 297 -5.29 25.02 -25.09
C SER A 297 -6.71 25.42 -24.67
N THR A 298 -7.43 26.06 -25.58
CA THR A 298 -8.89 26.34 -25.51
C THR A 298 -9.66 25.02 -25.58
N ALA A 299 -9.54 24.18 -24.54
CA ALA A 299 -10.36 22.99 -24.42
C ALA A 299 -11.74 23.40 -23.91
N LYS A 300 -12.81 22.93 -24.57
CA LYS A 300 -14.19 23.10 -24.11
C LYS A 300 -14.32 22.53 -22.68
N LYS A 301 -15.11 23.18 -21.82
CA LYS A 301 -15.39 22.70 -20.45
C LYS A 301 -15.84 21.23 -20.48
N GLY A 302 -15.26 20.40 -19.60
CA GLY A 302 -15.54 18.97 -19.56
C GLY A 302 -14.69 18.09 -20.49
N THR A 303 -13.81 18.68 -21.33
CA THR A 303 -12.92 17.90 -22.20
C THR A 303 -11.73 17.33 -21.39
N PRO A 304 -11.45 16.02 -21.50
CA PRO A 304 -10.28 15.44 -20.84
C PRO A 304 -8.97 15.99 -21.41
N ILE A 305 -8.04 16.33 -20.52
CA ILE A 305 -6.65 16.69 -20.87
C ILE A 305 -5.75 15.59 -20.33
N PHE A 306 -4.97 14.98 -21.22
CA PHE A 306 -4.03 13.92 -20.87
C PHE A 306 -2.60 14.47 -20.78
N LYS A 307 -1.82 13.98 -19.81
CA LYS A 307 -0.41 14.31 -19.58
C LYS A 307 0.37 13.04 -19.27
N VAL A 308 1.68 13.01 -19.52
CA VAL A 308 2.55 11.89 -19.15
C VAL A 308 3.25 12.21 -17.83
N GLN A 309 2.90 11.55 -16.75
CA GLN A 309 3.64 11.67 -15.49
C GLN A 309 4.95 10.90 -15.60
N ILE A 310 6.08 11.58 -15.30
CA ILE A 310 7.43 11.06 -15.48
C ILE A 310 8.21 10.91 -14.17
N LEU A 311 7.83 11.65 -13.12
CA LEU A 311 8.55 11.66 -11.85
C LEU A 311 7.67 12.17 -10.71
N THR A 312 7.92 11.69 -9.50
CA THR A 312 7.35 12.23 -8.25
C THR A 312 8.46 12.65 -7.31
N ALA A 313 8.31 13.80 -6.63
CA ALA A 313 9.30 14.32 -5.69
C ALA A 313 8.61 14.91 -4.44
N GLY A 314 9.22 14.75 -3.27
CA GLY A 314 8.72 15.30 -2.01
C GLY A 314 8.86 16.82 -1.89
N SER A 315 9.69 17.43 -2.73
CA SER A 315 9.91 18.89 -2.81
C SER A 315 9.96 19.36 -4.25
N LYS A 316 9.67 20.66 -4.47
CA LYS A 316 9.76 21.27 -5.81
C LYS A 316 11.19 21.20 -6.32
N LEU A 317 11.36 20.63 -7.52
CA LEU A 317 12.65 20.56 -8.19
C LEU A 317 13.02 21.92 -8.80
N LYS A 318 14.31 22.25 -8.75
CA LYS A 318 14.85 23.42 -9.47
C LYS A 318 14.87 23.17 -10.98
N ALA A 319 14.82 24.24 -11.77
CA ALA A 319 15.04 24.14 -13.21
C ALA A 319 16.40 23.49 -13.48
N GLY A 320 16.43 22.51 -14.40
CA GLY A 320 17.66 21.77 -14.73
C GLY A 320 18.03 20.64 -13.75
N ASP A 321 17.16 20.29 -12.78
CA ASP A 321 17.42 19.16 -11.87
C ASP A 321 17.74 17.89 -12.67
N LYS A 322 18.84 17.21 -12.32
CA LYS A 322 19.35 16.01 -13.02
C LYS A 322 18.31 14.88 -13.12
N ARG A 323 17.39 14.79 -12.18
CA ARG A 323 16.30 13.80 -12.18
C ARG A 323 15.34 13.97 -13.36
N LEU A 324 15.21 15.19 -13.88
CA LEU A 324 14.40 15.47 -15.08
C LEU A 324 15.12 15.12 -16.39
N LYS A 325 16.38 14.66 -16.35
CA LYS A 325 17.15 14.15 -17.51
C LYS A 325 17.09 15.07 -18.74
N GLY A 326 17.13 16.40 -18.50
CA GLY A 326 17.04 17.42 -19.54
C GLY A 326 15.65 17.60 -20.16
N VAL A 327 14.61 17.02 -19.58
CA VAL A 327 13.23 17.14 -20.07
C VAL A 327 12.56 18.35 -19.43
N LYS A 328 11.94 19.21 -20.26
CA LYS A 328 11.09 20.28 -19.78
C LYS A 328 9.77 19.69 -19.27
N ALA A 329 9.52 19.76 -17.97
CA ALA A 329 8.36 19.18 -17.32
C ALA A 329 7.55 20.24 -16.57
N SER A 330 6.23 20.12 -16.64
CA SER A 330 5.30 20.80 -15.74
C SER A 330 5.12 19.96 -14.47
N TYR A 331 4.42 20.49 -13.46
CA TYR A 331 4.09 19.70 -12.29
C TYR A 331 2.69 20.05 -11.76
N TYR A 332 2.11 19.11 -11.02
CA TYR A 332 0.95 19.35 -10.16
C TYR A 332 1.25 18.81 -8.76
N LYS A 333 0.51 19.28 -7.76
CA LYS A 333 0.68 18.86 -6.37
C LYS A 333 -0.48 17.95 -5.96
N GLU A 334 -0.14 16.77 -5.43
CA GLU A 334 -1.12 15.80 -4.95
C GLU A 334 -0.55 15.08 -3.73
N ASN A 335 -1.32 15.01 -2.64
CA ASN A 335 -0.91 14.37 -1.37
C ASN A 335 0.43 14.87 -0.83
N GLY A 336 0.70 16.18 -0.94
CA GLY A 336 1.96 16.79 -0.49
C GLY A 336 3.15 16.59 -1.41
N MET A 337 3.02 15.79 -2.48
CA MET A 337 4.09 15.47 -3.42
C MET A 337 3.97 16.30 -4.71
N TYR A 338 5.12 16.60 -5.33
CA TYR A 338 5.22 17.24 -6.64
C TYR A 338 5.30 16.14 -7.70
N LYS A 339 4.29 16.07 -8.57
CA LYS A 339 4.21 15.09 -9.67
C LYS A 339 4.51 15.80 -10.99
N TYR A 340 5.63 15.44 -11.59
CA TYR A 340 6.14 16.07 -12.80
C TYR A 340 5.56 15.40 -14.04
N THR A 341 5.09 16.23 -15.00
CA THR A 341 4.45 15.75 -16.23
C THR A 341 5.14 16.29 -17.46
N TYR A 342 5.15 15.48 -18.52
CA TYR A 342 5.66 15.79 -19.85
C TYR A 342 4.55 15.74 -20.86
N GLY A 343 4.44 16.80 -21.68
CA GLY A 343 3.41 16.92 -22.69
C GLY A 343 1.98 17.07 -22.12
N GLU A 344 1.12 17.63 -22.94
CA GLU A 344 -0.30 17.87 -22.65
C GLU A 344 -1.08 17.79 -23.96
N SER A 345 -2.26 17.15 -23.96
CA SER A 345 -3.17 17.09 -25.11
C SER A 345 -4.57 16.62 -24.69
N SER A 346 -5.59 17.07 -25.37
CA SER A 346 -6.93 16.49 -25.34
C SER A 346 -7.04 15.20 -26.17
N ASP A 347 -6.08 14.96 -27.06
CA ASP A 347 -5.98 13.74 -27.86
C ASP A 347 -5.15 12.69 -27.09
N TYR A 348 -5.83 11.60 -26.70
CA TYR A 348 -5.18 10.48 -26.00
C TYR A 348 -4.10 9.80 -26.84
N ASP A 349 -4.33 9.63 -28.14
CA ASP A 349 -3.39 8.92 -29.02
C ASP A 349 -2.10 9.71 -29.18
N ALA A 350 -2.20 11.06 -29.25
CA ALA A 350 -1.03 11.94 -29.26
C ALA A 350 -0.20 11.82 -27.95
N ILE A 351 -0.87 11.73 -26.79
CA ILE A 351 -0.19 11.55 -25.50
C ILE A 351 0.39 10.13 -25.35
N ALA A 352 -0.28 9.11 -25.85
CA ALA A 352 0.25 7.75 -25.87
C ALA A 352 1.56 7.67 -26.69
N LYS A 353 1.64 8.38 -27.83
CA LYS A 353 2.87 8.50 -28.62
C LYS A 353 3.97 9.21 -27.83
N LYS A 354 3.70 10.34 -27.18
CA LYS A 354 4.65 11.06 -26.30
C LYS A 354 5.12 10.20 -25.14
N ARG A 355 4.23 9.39 -24.52
CA ARG A 355 4.64 8.41 -23.49
C ARG A 355 5.66 7.41 -24.04
N LYS A 356 5.43 6.87 -25.25
CA LYS A 356 6.36 5.93 -25.89
C LYS A 356 7.72 6.58 -26.15
N GLU A 357 7.75 7.81 -26.63
CA GLU A 357 8.97 8.56 -26.90
C GLU A 357 9.79 8.81 -25.61
N ILE A 358 9.12 9.22 -24.52
CA ILE A 358 9.79 9.53 -23.27
C ILE A 358 10.18 8.30 -22.43
N SER A 359 9.61 7.12 -22.72
CA SER A 359 9.86 5.87 -21.99
C SER A 359 11.31 5.43 -22.00
N ALA A 360 12.10 5.81 -23.04
CA ALA A 360 13.53 5.56 -23.08
C ALA A 360 14.29 6.26 -21.94
N LYS A 361 13.84 7.46 -21.55
CA LYS A 361 14.41 8.23 -20.43
C LYS A 361 13.73 7.93 -19.09
N PHE A 362 12.41 7.70 -19.09
CA PHE A 362 11.59 7.46 -17.90
C PHE A 362 10.77 6.20 -18.09
N LYS A 363 11.35 5.06 -17.72
CA LYS A 363 10.73 3.72 -17.93
C LYS A 363 9.36 3.59 -17.26
N GLU A 364 9.13 4.30 -16.15
CA GLU A 364 7.89 4.28 -15.37
C GLU A 364 6.91 5.39 -15.74
N ALA A 365 7.10 6.05 -16.89
CA ALA A 365 6.20 7.11 -17.33
C ALA A 365 4.81 6.54 -17.67
N PHE A 366 3.77 7.18 -17.13
CA PHE A 366 2.37 6.78 -17.35
C PHE A 366 1.47 7.99 -17.64
N ILE A 367 0.31 7.74 -18.24
CA ILE A 367 -0.64 8.78 -18.60
C ILE A 367 -1.56 9.07 -17.42
N VAL A 368 -1.75 10.36 -17.11
CA VAL A 368 -2.74 10.90 -16.17
C VAL A 368 -3.72 11.79 -16.92
N ALA A 369 -4.95 11.90 -16.42
CA ALA A 369 -6.00 12.70 -17.04
C ALA A 369 -6.55 13.72 -16.07
N PHE A 370 -6.96 14.87 -16.64
CA PHE A 370 -7.57 15.99 -15.93
C PHE A 370 -8.83 16.45 -16.68
N ILE A 371 -9.87 16.81 -15.95
CA ILE A 371 -11.06 17.49 -16.48
C ILE A 371 -11.25 18.75 -15.65
N ASP A 372 -11.35 19.89 -16.29
CA ASP A 372 -11.47 21.20 -15.64
C ASP A 372 -10.41 21.42 -14.54
N GLY A 373 -9.17 21.01 -14.83
CA GLY A 373 -8.02 21.14 -13.91
C GLY A 373 -7.98 20.12 -12.76
N LYS A 374 -9.00 19.28 -12.59
CA LYS A 374 -9.06 18.24 -11.56
C LYS A 374 -8.61 16.91 -12.14
N LYS A 375 -7.73 16.21 -11.42
CA LYS A 375 -7.32 14.85 -11.80
C LYS A 375 -8.50 13.89 -11.72
N VAL A 376 -8.69 13.11 -12.76
CA VAL A 376 -9.78 12.13 -12.91
C VAL A 376 -9.21 10.74 -13.21
N ASN A 377 -10.09 9.73 -13.15
CA ASN A 377 -9.72 8.38 -13.57
C ASN A 377 -9.40 8.37 -15.07
N THR A 378 -8.19 7.90 -15.41
CA THR A 378 -7.70 7.91 -16.80
C THR A 378 -8.56 7.05 -17.73
N LYS A 379 -9.15 5.93 -17.24
CA LYS A 379 -10.06 5.08 -18.04
C LYS A 379 -11.34 5.82 -18.39
N GLU A 380 -11.97 6.46 -17.40
CA GLU A 380 -13.17 7.27 -17.62
C GLU A 380 -12.91 8.42 -18.60
N ALA A 381 -11.76 9.08 -18.45
CA ALA A 381 -11.34 10.11 -19.38
C ALA A 381 -11.13 9.60 -20.81
N ILE A 382 -10.58 8.38 -20.98
CA ILE A 382 -10.44 7.73 -22.30
C ILE A 382 -11.80 7.36 -22.88
N GLU A 383 -12.75 6.92 -22.07
CA GLU A 383 -14.11 6.64 -22.53
C GLU A 383 -14.81 7.90 -23.02
N ILE A 384 -14.67 9.03 -22.28
CA ILE A 384 -15.20 10.33 -22.70
C ILE A 384 -14.56 10.75 -24.02
N TYR A 385 -13.23 10.64 -24.15
CA TYR A 385 -12.52 10.95 -25.37
C TYR A 385 -12.99 10.10 -26.56
N ARG A 386 -13.19 8.79 -26.37
CA ARG A 386 -13.66 7.87 -27.42
C ARG A 386 -15.11 8.11 -27.85
N LYS A 387 -15.98 8.52 -26.92
CA LYS A 387 -17.38 8.88 -27.22
C LYS A 387 -17.50 10.23 -27.93
N GLY A 388 -16.48 11.06 -27.84
CA GLY A 388 -16.45 12.38 -28.52
C GLY A 388 -15.75 12.36 -29.89
N LYS A 389 -15.21 11.19 -30.32
CA LYS A 389 -14.71 10.93 -31.67
C LYS A 389 -15.81 10.30 -32.54
#